data_1ef920f41abb5ee425d73f7e5f4aa16c
#
_entry.id   1ef920f41abb5ee425d73f7e5f4aa16c
#
_cell.length_a   1.000
_cell.length_b   1.000
_cell.length_c   1.000
_cell.angle_alpha   90.00
_cell.angle_beta   90.00
_cell.angle_gamma   90.00
#
_symmetry.space_group_name_H-M   'P 1'
#
loop_
_entity.id
_entity.type
_entity.pdbx_description
1 polymer ?
#
loop_
_entity_poly.entity_id
_entity_poly.type
_entity_poly.pdbx_seq_one_letter_code
_entity_poly.pdbx_strand_id
1 'polypeptide(L)'
;MKNYFLAAVLIVSFLVPGMGSSQTREDIHLQKDCKYCGMDREKFDFSRMMIDYDDGTSVAVCSIHCAAVDLANNIDKTPKAIKVGDFSTKDLIDAESATWVIGGNKPGVMSKRGKWAFAKKDEAENFIKSNGGTLADFEAAMKAAYEDMYSDTKMIRDKRKATRMKMQEHKH
;
A
#
# COMPACT_ATOMS: atom_id res chain seq x y z
N MET A 1 -66.42 -27.96 -19.78
CA MET A 1 -65.20 -27.75 -20.59
C MET A 1 -64.44 -26.62 -19.93
N LYS A 2 -63.41 -26.93 -19.13
CA LYS A 2 -62.59 -25.95 -18.37
C LYS A 2 -61.26 -25.78 -19.14
N ASN A 3 -61.02 -24.59 -19.70
CA ASN A 3 -59.81 -24.23 -20.37
C ASN A 3 -58.79 -23.77 -19.33
N TYR A 4 -57.70 -24.53 -19.15
CA TYR A 4 -56.52 -24.10 -18.36
C TYR A 4 -55.56 -23.37 -19.29
N PHE A 5 -55.41 -22.04 -19.12
CA PHE A 5 -54.38 -21.26 -19.74
C PHE A 5 -53.08 -21.43 -18.89
N LEU A 6 -52.12 -22.15 -19.42
CA LEU A 6 -50.77 -22.21 -18.88
C LEU A 6 -50.03 -20.93 -19.30
N ALA A 7 -49.82 -20.04 -18.35
CA ALA A 7 -48.93 -18.87 -18.52
C ALA A 7 -47.47 -19.33 -18.28
N ALA A 8 -46.71 -19.43 -19.34
CA ALA A 8 -45.28 -19.68 -19.28
C ALA A 8 -44.57 -18.37 -18.86
N VAL A 9 -44.05 -18.30 -17.62
CA VAL A 9 -43.20 -17.21 -17.15
C VAL A 9 -41.78 -17.46 -17.63
N LEU A 10 -41.35 -16.71 -18.65
CA LEU A 10 -39.97 -16.66 -19.11
C LEU A 10 -39.13 -15.84 -18.10
N ILE A 11 -38.35 -16.54 -17.26
CA ILE A 11 -37.33 -15.90 -16.40
C ILE A 11 -36.14 -15.55 -17.28
N VAL A 12 -36.06 -14.28 -17.68
CA VAL A 12 -34.88 -13.75 -18.36
C VAL A 12 -33.84 -13.47 -17.25
N SER A 13 -32.91 -14.41 -17.11
CA SER A 13 -31.72 -14.20 -16.25
C SER A 13 -30.80 -13.15 -16.88
N PHE A 14 -30.86 -11.92 -16.39
CA PHE A 14 -29.85 -10.92 -16.72
C PHE A 14 -28.53 -11.34 -16.10
N LEU A 15 -27.63 -11.89 -16.90
CA LEU A 15 -26.20 -11.95 -16.60
C LEU A 15 -25.69 -10.50 -16.60
N VAL A 16 -25.57 -9.90 -15.43
CA VAL A 16 -24.84 -8.66 -15.25
C VAL A 16 -23.35 -9.02 -15.37
N PRO A 17 -22.64 -8.60 -16.44
CA PRO A 17 -21.20 -8.75 -16.47
C PRO A 17 -20.65 -7.93 -15.31
N GLY A 18 -19.95 -8.58 -14.39
CA GLY A 18 -19.23 -7.91 -13.33
C GLY A 18 -18.29 -6.89 -13.98
N MET A 19 -18.64 -5.61 -13.92
CA MET A 19 -17.74 -4.52 -14.24
C MET A 19 -16.62 -4.58 -13.19
N GLY A 20 -15.52 -5.23 -13.58
CA GLY A 20 -14.25 -5.06 -12.89
C GLY A 20 -13.97 -3.56 -12.89
N SER A 21 -14.22 -2.91 -11.77
CA SER A 21 -13.89 -1.53 -11.55
C SER A 21 -12.37 -1.44 -11.66
N SER A 22 -11.86 -1.01 -12.81
CA SER A 22 -10.52 -0.44 -12.90
C SER A 22 -10.56 0.78 -11.99
N GLN A 23 -10.17 0.60 -10.73
CA GLN A 23 -9.97 1.73 -9.83
C GLN A 23 -8.91 2.60 -10.50
N THR A 24 -9.37 3.71 -11.08
CA THR A 24 -8.47 4.74 -11.57
C THR A 24 -7.56 5.09 -10.39
N ARG A 25 -6.24 5.06 -10.61
CA ARG A 25 -5.24 5.41 -9.58
C ARG A 25 -5.26 6.91 -9.32
N GLU A 26 -6.45 7.43 -9.01
CA GLU A 26 -6.73 8.85 -8.80
C GLU A 26 -5.87 9.42 -7.69
N ASP A 27 -5.59 8.63 -6.66
CA ASP A 27 -4.69 8.99 -5.57
C ASP A 27 -3.26 9.33 -6.04
N ILE A 28 -2.78 8.68 -7.11
CA ILE A 28 -1.48 8.97 -7.72
C ILE A 28 -1.56 10.23 -8.58
N HIS A 29 -2.66 10.41 -9.32
CA HIS A 29 -2.86 11.63 -10.12
C HIS A 29 -2.93 12.90 -9.26
N LEU A 30 -3.60 12.81 -8.11
CA LEU A 30 -3.73 13.92 -7.17
C LEU A 30 -2.42 14.21 -6.41
N GLN A 31 -1.70 13.17 -6.02
CA GLN A 31 -0.44 13.28 -5.26
C GLN A 31 0.59 12.28 -5.81
N LYS A 32 1.31 12.70 -6.84
CA LYS A 32 2.27 11.83 -7.54
C LYS A 32 3.46 11.44 -6.65
N ASP A 33 3.94 12.37 -5.86
CA ASP A 33 5.16 12.20 -5.08
C ASP A 33 4.86 11.99 -3.59
N CYS A 34 5.69 11.19 -2.94
CA CYS A 34 5.63 10.97 -1.50
C CYS A 34 5.92 12.26 -0.74
N LYS A 35 5.03 12.66 0.17
CA LYS A 35 5.14 13.88 0.99
C LYS A 35 6.50 14.03 1.70
N TYR A 36 7.07 12.92 2.17
CA TYR A 36 8.29 12.97 3.00
C TYR A 36 9.58 12.75 2.22
N CYS A 37 9.61 11.82 1.30
CA CYS A 37 10.84 11.43 0.63
C CYS A 37 10.93 11.85 -0.84
N GLY A 38 9.83 12.32 -1.45
CA GLY A 38 9.76 12.74 -2.85
C GLY A 38 9.81 11.59 -3.86
N MET A 39 9.64 10.34 -3.42
CA MET A 39 9.61 9.20 -4.34
C MET A 39 8.32 9.16 -5.11
N ASP A 40 8.41 8.86 -6.40
CA ASP A 40 7.28 8.68 -7.31
C ASP A 40 6.42 7.51 -6.85
N ARG A 41 5.17 7.78 -6.47
CA ARG A 41 4.24 6.80 -5.93
C ARG A 41 3.71 5.82 -6.99
N GLU A 42 3.79 6.18 -8.26
CA GLU A 42 3.45 5.27 -9.35
C GLU A 42 4.46 4.12 -9.47
N LYS A 43 5.76 4.43 -9.31
CA LYS A 43 6.82 3.41 -9.29
C LYS A 43 6.75 2.48 -8.07
N PHE A 44 6.11 2.94 -7.00
CA PHE A 44 5.94 2.21 -5.75
C PHE A 44 4.46 1.96 -5.43
N ASP A 45 3.65 1.76 -6.46
CA ASP A 45 2.21 1.57 -6.37
C ASP A 45 1.81 0.39 -5.47
N PHE A 46 2.64 -0.64 -5.42
CA PHE A 46 2.47 -1.85 -4.60
C PHE A 46 2.72 -1.68 -3.10
N SER A 47 3.15 -0.50 -2.66
CA SER A 47 3.44 -0.20 -1.25
C SER A 47 2.98 1.19 -0.84
N ARG A 48 2.48 1.99 -1.79
CA ARG A 48 2.02 3.34 -1.52
C ARG A 48 0.91 3.35 -0.48
N MET A 49 0.82 4.41 0.29
CA MET A 49 -0.22 4.55 1.32
C MET A 49 -0.91 5.91 1.23
N MET A 50 -2.14 5.93 1.73
CA MET A 50 -2.94 7.13 1.97
C MET A 50 -3.41 7.11 3.42
N ILE A 51 -3.31 8.25 4.09
CA ILE A 51 -3.84 8.45 5.44
C ILE A 51 -4.85 9.60 5.34
N ASP A 52 -6.11 9.28 5.60
CA ASP A 52 -7.20 10.25 5.66
C ASP A 52 -7.45 10.57 7.13
N TYR A 53 -7.38 11.85 7.53
CA TYR A 53 -7.59 12.30 8.90
C TYR A 53 -9.02 12.82 9.12
N ASP A 54 -9.44 12.88 10.38
CA ASP A 54 -10.75 13.36 10.81
C ASP A 54 -10.98 14.86 10.55
N ASP A 55 -9.89 15.65 10.46
CA ASP A 55 -9.91 17.06 10.09
C ASP A 55 -10.11 17.31 8.57
N GLY A 56 -10.30 16.24 7.78
CA GLY A 56 -10.49 16.29 6.33
C GLY A 56 -9.19 16.39 5.53
N THR A 57 -8.02 16.40 6.18
CA THR A 57 -6.74 16.36 5.47
C THR A 57 -6.37 14.93 5.06
N SER A 58 -5.69 14.78 3.91
CA SER A 58 -5.18 13.51 3.43
C SER A 58 -3.70 13.59 3.11
N VAL A 59 -2.97 12.53 3.39
CA VAL A 59 -1.54 12.42 3.17
C VAL A 59 -1.21 11.19 2.34
N ALA A 60 -0.45 11.39 1.28
CA ALA A 60 0.02 10.34 0.39
C ALA A 60 1.52 10.09 0.54
N VAL A 61 1.88 8.83 0.75
CA VAL A 61 3.25 8.40 0.97
C VAL A 61 3.59 7.14 0.16
N CYS A 62 4.88 6.83 0.01
CA CYS A 62 5.34 5.72 -0.82
C CYS A 62 5.34 4.36 -0.11
N SER A 63 5.30 4.33 1.21
CA SER A 63 5.37 3.08 1.98
C SER A 63 5.02 3.30 3.46
N ILE A 64 4.89 2.20 4.19
CA ILE A 64 4.67 2.20 5.64
C ILE A 64 5.77 2.91 6.44
N HIS A 65 7.02 2.95 5.94
CA HIS A 65 8.10 3.75 6.56
C HIS A 65 7.72 5.24 6.61
N CYS A 66 7.26 5.80 5.50
CA CYS A 66 6.84 7.20 5.44
C CYS A 66 5.48 7.44 6.13
N ALA A 67 4.60 6.42 6.18
CA ALA A 67 3.37 6.48 6.97
C ALA A 67 3.68 6.56 8.47
N ALA A 68 4.63 5.77 8.97
CA ALA A 68 5.09 5.85 10.37
C ALA A 68 5.65 7.24 10.71
N VAL A 69 6.38 7.88 9.78
CA VAL A 69 6.84 9.27 9.95
C VAL A 69 5.66 10.25 10.02
N ASP A 70 4.65 10.07 9.16
CA ASP A 70 3.47 10.95 9.14
C ASP A 70 2.67 10.85 10.44
N LEU A 71 2.37 9.64 10.88
CA LEU A 71 1.61 9.38 12.10
C LEU A 71 2.33 9.92 13.36
N ALA A 72 3.67 9.80 13.42
CA ALA A 72 4.46 10.36 14.51
C ALA A 72 4.47 11.90 14.51
N ASN A 73 4.39 12.54 13.35
CA ASN A 73 4.36 14.00 13.23
C ASN A 73 2.96 14.61 13.41
N ASN A 74 1.91 13.80 13.36
CA ASN A 74 0.50 14.23 13.49
C ASN A 74 -0.18 13.46 14.63
N ILE A 75 0.50 13.34 15.77
CA ILE A 75 0.00 12.58 16.93
C ILE A 75 -1.25 13.22 17.57
N ASP A 76 -1.52 14.47 17.25
CA ASP A 76 -2.69 15.24 17.64
C ASP A 76 -3.91 15.02 16.74
N LYS A 77 -3.74 14.33 15.61
CA LYS A 77 -4.81 13.99 14.67
C LYS A 77 -5.24 12.55 14.78
N THR A 78 -6.51 12.29 14.49
CA THR A 78 -7.06 10.93 14.44
C THR A 78 -7.13 10.44 12.99
N PRO A 79 -6.42 9.35 12.60
CA PRO A 79 -6.63 8.72 11.31
C PRO A 79 -8.07 8.19 11.21
N LYS A 80 -8.79 8.61 10.17
CA LYS A 80 -10.12 8.11 9.83
C LYS A 80 -10.06 6.85 8.97
N ALA A 81 -9.06 6.78 8.09
CA ALA A 81 -8.76 5.63 7.24
C ALA A 81 -7.28 5.60 6.88
N ILE A 82 -6.70 4.43 6.89
CA ILE A 82 -5.34 4.17 6.40
C ILE A 82 -5.45 3.14 5.28
N LYS A 83 -4.99 3.50 4.08
CA LYS A 83 -5.03 2.64 2.91
C LYS A 83 -3.63 2.32 2.44
N VAL A 84 -3.45 1.14 1.86
CA VAL A 84 -2.16 0.67 1.34
C VAL A 84 -2.35 0.00 -0.03
N GLY A 85 -1.36 0.13 -0.91
CA GLY A 85 -1.33 -0.61 -2.17
C GLY A 85 -1.22 -2.11 -1.92
N ASP A 86 -2.19 -2.87 -2.40
CA ASP A 86 -2.09 -4.33 -2.44
C ASP A 86 -0.91 -4.74 -3.32
N PHE A 87 -0.06 -5.61 -2.79
CA PHE A 87 1.15 -6.03 -3.51
C PHE A 87 0.84 -6.73 -4.85
N SER A 88 -0.28 -7.43 -4.95
CA SER A 88 -0.68 -8.18 -6.16
C SER A 88 -1.35 -7.28 -7.20
N THR A 89 -2.43 -6.59 -6.83
CA THR A 89 -3.28 -5.83 -7.74
C THR A 89 -2.87 -4.38 -7.92
N LYS A 90 -2.13 -3.81 -6.98
CA LYS A 90 -1.77 -2.40 -6.88
C LYS A 90 -2.95 -1.47 -6.53
N ASP A 91 -4.10 -2.03 -6.21
CA ASP A 91 -5.25 -1.26 -5.74
C ASP A 91 -5.04 -0.81 -4.29
N LEU A 92 -5.63 0.31 -3.90
CA LEU A 92 -5.66 0.71 -2.51
C LEU A 92 -6.67 -0.14 -1.73
N ILE A 93 -6.18 -0.82 -0.71
CA ILE A 93 -6.97 -1.60 0.24
C ILE A 93 -6.86 -1.00 1.63
N ASP A 94 -7.78 -1.32 2.51
CA ASP A 94 -7.71 -0.94 3.91
C ASP A 94 -6.49 -1.59 4.58
N ALA A 95 -5.64 -0.79 5.21
CA ALA A 95 -4.36 -1.26 5.74
C ALA A 95 -4.53 -2.10 7.03
N GLU A 96 -5.56 -1.81 7.82
CA GLU A 96 -5.81 -2.48 9.11
C GLU A 96 -6.38 -3.88 8.90
N SER A 97 -7.20 -4.08 7.86
CA SER A 97 -7.76 -5.38 7.49
C SER A 97 -6.87 -6.21 6.55
N ALA A 98 -5.85 -5.60 5.96
CA ALA A 98 -4.92 -6.29 5.06
C ALA A 98 -4.11 -7.37 5.78
N THR A 99 -3.75 -8.42 5.04
CA THR A 99 -2.75 -9.39 5.49
C THR A 99 -1.36 -8.86 5.15
N TRP A 100 -0.51 -8.70 6.15
CA TRP A 100 0.85 -8.20 5.96
C TRP A 100 1.88 -9.33 5.95
N VAL A 101 2.99 -9.10 5.25
CA VAL A 101 4.19 -9.93 5.29
C VAL A 101 5.38 -9.06 5.66
N ILE A 102 6.11 -9.45 6.70
CA ILE A 102 7.31 -8.75 7.19
C ILE A 102 8.54 -9.57 6.86
N GLY A 103 9.57 -8.92 6.26
CA GLY A 103 10.85 -9.53 5.95
C GLY A 103 10.86 -10.22 4.58
N GLY A 104 11.65 -11.30 4.51
CA GLY A 104 11.94 -11.98 3.25
C GLY A 104 13.16 -11.41 2.52
N ASN A 105 13.41 -11.92 1.32
CA ASN A 105 14.57 -11.57 0.51
C ASN A 105 14.36 -10.31 -0.36
N LYS A 106 13.13 -9.82 -0.49
CA LYS A 106 12.84 -8.56 -1.19
C LYS A 106 13.12 -7.37 -0.28
N PRO A 107 13.97 -6.42 -0.72
CA PRO A 107 14.20 -5.19 0.05
C PRO A 107 12.92 -4.34 0.08
N GLY A 108 12.62 -3.78 1.24
CA GLY A 108 11.48 -2.90 1.42
C GLY A 108 11.64 -1.54 0.71
N VAL A 109 10.53 -0.82 0.60
CA VAL A 109 10.52 0.56 0.11
C VAL A 109 10.90 1.46 1.28
N MET A 110 11.98 2.21 1.15
CA MET A 110 12.60 3.05 2.20
C MET A 110 13.08 2.27 3.43
N SER A 111 13.09 0.95 3.38
CA SER A 111 13.49 0.06 4.48
C SER A 111 14.27 -1.13 3.92
N LYS A 112 15.19 -1.70 4.73
CA LYS A 112 15.85 -2.96 4.38
C LYS A 112 14.92 -4.14 4.56
N ARG A 113 14.15 -4.15 5.66
CA ARG A 113 13.16 -5.17 5.98
C ARG A 113 11.85 -4.87 5.27
N GLY A 114 11.48 -5.69 4.27
CA GLY A 114 10.24 -5.53 3.51
C GLY A 114 9.01 -5.60 4.40
N LYS A 115 7.98 -4.83 4.04
CA LYS A 115 6.66 -4.88 4.65
C LYS A 115 5.66 -4.73 3.51
N TRP A 116 4.91 -5.80 3.22
CA TRP A 116 4.07 -5.95 2.06
C TRP A 116 2.64 -6.25 2.48
N ALA A 117 1.67 -5.56 1.91
CA ALA A 117 0.26 -5.77 2.20
C ALA A 117 -0.42 -6.55 1.07
N PHE A 118 -1.36 -7.39 1.43
CA PHE A 118 -2.14 -8.22 0.53
C PHE A 118 -3.62 -8.16 0.91
N ALA A 119 -4.48 -8.03 -0.10
CA ALA A 119 -5.93 -8.13 0.09
C ALA A 119 -6.35 -9.55 0.52
N LYS A 120 -5.61 -10.57 0.05
CA LYS A 120 -5.92 -11.97 0.29
C LYS A 120 -4.77 -12.68 0.99
N LYS A 121 -5.12 -13.46 2.00
CA LYS A 121 -4.15 -14.23 2.79
C LYS A 121 -3.40 -15.29 1.97
N ASP A 122 -4.06 -15.95 1.04
CA ASP A 122 -3.44 -16.95 0.16
C ASP A 122 -2.37 -16.34 -0.75
N GLU A 123 -2.55 -15.11 -1.20
CA GLU A 123 -1.53 -14.37 -1.96
C GLU A 123 -0.33 -14.03 -1.09
N ALA A 124 -0.53 -13.63 0.17
CA ALA A 124 0.53 -13.41 1.14
C ALA A 124 1.32 -14.71 1.43
N GLU A 125 0.64 -15.83 1.61
CA GLU A 125 1.26 -17.14 1.82
C GLU A 125 2.07 -17.59 0.60
N ASN A 126 1.57 -17.37 -0.62
CA ASN A 126 2.30 -17.66 -1.85
C ASN A 126 3.53 -16.75 -2.02
N PHE A 127 3.43 -15.48 -1.63
CA PHE A 127 4.58 -14.58 -1.58
C PHE A 127 5.66 -15.11 -0.63
N ILE A 128 5.29 -15.55 0.56
CA ILE A 128 6.22 -16.12 1.56
C ILE A 128 6.92 -17.36 1.03
N LYS A 129 6.24 -18.26 0.34
CA LYS A 129 6.86 -19.45 -0.28
C LYS A 129 7.99 -19.08 -1.23
N SER A 130 7.85 -17.98 -1.95
CA SER A 130 8.82 -17.54 -2.98
C SER A 130 9.90 -16.61 -2.43
N ASN A 131 9.58 -15.81 -1.43
CA ASN A 131 10.43 -14.70 -0.96
C ASN A 131 10.82 -14.81 0.52
N GLY A 132 10.24 -15.72 1.27
CA GLY A 132 10.37 -15.75 2.72
C GLY A 132 9.58 -14.65 3.40
N GLY A 133 9.83 -14.45 4.68
CA GLY A 133 9.09 -13.52 5.53
C GLY A 133 8.08 -14.23 6.43
N THR A 134 7.35 -13.45 7.21
CA THR A 134 6.34 -13.95 8.16
C THR A 134 5.03 -13.19 8.00
N LEU A 135 3.90 -13.90 8.15
CA LEU A 135 2.58 -13.27 8.22
C LEU A 135 2.49 -12.34 9.43
N ALA A 136 1.81 -11.24 9.24
CA ALA A 136 1.60 -10.21 10.24
C ALA A 136 0.24 -9.51 10.02
N ASP A 137 -0.18 -8.72 10.97
CA ASP A 137 -1.21 -7.72 10.86
C ASP A 137 -0.61 -6.31 10.67
N PHE A 138 -1.47 -5.31 10.55
CA PHE A 138 -1.07 -3.93 10.40
C PHE A 138 -0.26 -3.41 11.59
N GLU A 139 -0.67 -3.73 12.81
CA GLU A 139 0.00 -3.28 14.03
C GLU A 139 1.42 -3.82 14.13
N ALA A 140 1.62 -5.10 13.83
CA ALA A 140 2.95 -5.70 13.78
C ALA A 140 3.82 -5.09 12.67
N ALA A 141 3.23 -4.78 11.51
CA ALA A 141 3.94 -4.13 10.41
C ALA A 141 4.33 -2.68 10.75
N MET A 142 3.45 -1.93 11.41
CA MET A 142 3.71 -0.57 11.88
C MET A 142 4.76 -0.56 12.98
N LYS A 143 4.65 -1.46 13.97
CA LYS A 143 5.68 -1.64 15.00
C LYS A 143 7.04 -1.93 14.38
N ALA A 144 7.09 -2.85 13.41
CA ALA A 144 8.33 -3.15 12.68
C ALA A 144 8.88 -1.94 11.90
N ALA A 145 8.01 -1.05 11.38
CA ALA A 145 8.45 0.19 10.74
C ALA A 145 9.12 1.15 11.74
N TYR A 146 8.57 1.29 12.94
CA TYR A 146 9.18 2.11 14.00
C TYR A 146 10.49 1.51 14.52
N GLU A 147 10.56 0.19 14.74
CA GLU A 147 11.80 -0.49 15.15
C GLU A 147 12.93 -0.28 14.14
N ASP A 148 12.63 -0.30 12.85
CA ASP A 148 13.60 -0.13 11.78
C ASP A 148 13.98 1.36 11.54
N MET A 149 13.23 2.31 12.07
CA MET A 149 13.28 3.73 11.70
C MET A 149 14.69 4.32 11.76
N TYR A 150 15.44 4.04 12.83
CA TYR A 150 16.80 4.56 12.96
C TYR A 150 17.74 4.02 11.88
N SER A 151 17.74 2.70 11.68
CA SER A 151 18.61 2.04 10.71
C SER A 151 18.27 2.45 9.28
N ASP A 152 16.99 2.58 8.97
CA ASP A 152 16.49 2.97 7.65
C ASP A 152 16.80 4.42 7.34
N THR A 153 16.54 5.34 8.26
CA THR A 153 16.88 6.76 8.09
C THR A 153 18.40 6.98 7.99
N LYS A 154 19.18 6.22 8.72
CA LYS A 154 20.65 6.24 8.58
C LYS A 154 21.07 5.79 7.19
N MET A 155 20.57 4.65 6.71
CA MET A 155 20.85 4.12 5.38
C MET A 155 20.48 5.12 4.27
N ILE A 156 19.29 5.73 4.36
CA ILE A 156 18.80 6.72 3.38
C ILE A 156 19.71 7.94 3.36
N ARG A 157 20.09 8.45 4.51
CA ARG A 157 20.97 9.61 4.66
C ARG A 157 22.34 9.35 4.06
N ASP A 158 22.91 8.16 4.35
CA ASP A 158 24.22 7.76 3.82
C ASP A 158 24.20 7.63 2.29
N LYS A 159 23.16 7.00 1.73
CA LYS A 159 22.97 6.93 0.27
C LYS A 159 22.87 8.32 -0.38
N ARG A 160 22.05 9.21 0.19
CA ARG A 160 21.91 10.59 -0.33
C ARG A 160 23.21 11.38 -0.27
N LYS A 161 23.99 11.19 0.81
CA LYS A 161 25.32 11.81 0.95
C LYS A 161 26.26 11.29 -0.15
N ALA A 162 26.36 9.97 -0.34
CA ALA A 162 27.20 9.37 -1.36
C ALA A 162 26.83 9.84 -2.78
N THR A 163 25.53 9.93 -3.09
CA THR A 163 25.06 10.44 -4.40
C THR A 163 25.48 11.90 -4.61
N ARG A 164 25.35 12.76 -3.60
CA ARG A 164 25.78 14.17 -3.70
C ARG A 164 27.28 14.29 -3.95
N MET A 165 28.10 13.48 -3.26
CA MET A 165 29.57 13.49 -3.46
C MET A 165 29.92 13.11 -4.89
N LYS A 166 29.35 12.03 -5.43
CA LYS A 166 29.54 11.62 -6.84
C LYS A 166 29.14 12.71 -7.84
N MET A 167 28.03 13.41 -7.61
CA MET A 167 27.59 14.50 -8.47
C MET A 167 28.53 15.71 -8.45
N GLN A 168 29.23 15.94 -7.34
CA GLN A 168 30.23 17.01 -7.22
C GLN A 168 31.53 16.64 -7.95
N GLU A 169 31.97 15.37 -7.85
CA GLU A 169 33.16 14.87 -8.56
C GLU A 169 33.03 14.95 -10.09
N HIS A 170 31.81 14.75 -10.62
CA HIS A 170 31.55 14.85 -12.07
C HIS A 170 31.40 16.29 -12.61
N LYS A 171 31.42 17.30 -11.74
CA LYS A 171 31.34 18.72 -12.14
C LYS A 171 32.71 19.41 -12.26
N HIS A 172 33.76 18.73 -11.89
CA HIS A 172 35.17 19.14 -12.04
C HIS A 172 35.87 18.30 -13.09
#